data_6f5dc042b322425f5162cc5a4a884488
#
_entry.id   6f5dc042b322425f5162cc5a4a884488
#
_cell.length_a   1.000
_cell.length_b   1.000
_cell.length_c   1.000
_cell.angle_alpha   90.00
_cell.angle_beta   90.00
_cell.angle_gamma   90.00
#
_symmetry.space_group_name_H-M   'P 1'
#
loop_
_entity.id
_entity.type
_entity.pdbx_description
1 polymer ?
#
loop_
_entity_poly.entity_id
_entity_poly.type
_entity_poly.pdbx_seq_one_letter_code
_entity_poly.pdbx_strand_id
1 'polypeptide(L)'
;DRSQMRFHDPNAPRFLLTDQKGKFALGIGGYVRATAEYDFNGIVNDVDFYPALIPQRGSGNFAKNQFQMDITTSTLFLKLVGRTKHLGDFVVYTAGNFRGDGKTFELQNAYAQFLGFTIGYSYGSFMDLSALPPTIDFAGPNGSAFYRTTQLSYMCDKLKNWKFGVSMEMPSVDGTTNNDLSINTQRMPDFATSVQYNWNSSSHVKLGAIVRSMTYSSNVHEKAYSATGFGLQASTTFNITKKLQAYGQFNYGKGIGSYLNDLSNLNVDIVPDPDKEGKMQVLPMLGWYAGLQYNLCPSIFISGTYSLSRLYSENGYPSENPESYRKGQYLVANAFWNVSSNLQVGVEYLRGWRTDFSSATRHANRLNMLVQYSF
;
A
#
# COMPACT_ATOMS: atom_id res chain seq x y z
N ASP A 1 0.61 -15.02 19.37
CA ASP A 1 0.32 -14.87 17.96
C ASP A 1 0.46 -13.39 17.57
N ARG A 2 1.17 -13.14 16.48
CA ARG A 2 1.52 -11.81 15.99
C ARG A 2 0.33 -10.99 15.52
N SER A 3 -0.62 -11.64 14.88
CA SER A 3 -1.83 -11.00 14.38
C SER A 3 -2.67 -10.42 15.51
N GLN A 4 -2.65 -11.03 16.68
CA GLN A 4 -3.37 -10.55 17.85
C GLN A 4 -2.77 -9.27 18.44
N MET A 5 -1.50 -9.02 18.20
CA MET A 5 -0.80 -7.85 18.74
C MET A 5 -0.90 -6.62 17.85
N ARG A 6 -1.28 -6.78 16.59
CA ARG A 6 -1.36 -5.69 15.63
C ARG A 6 -2.81 -5.26 15.39
N PHE A 7 -3.42 -5.86 14.42
CA PHE A 7 -4.83 -5.71 14.07
C PHE A 7 -5.48 -7.07 14.08
N HIS A 8 -6.78 -7.11 14.29
CA HIS A 8 -7.53 -8.35 14.10
C HIS A 8 -7.36 -8.80 12.65
N ASP A 9 -7.02 -10.07 12.48
CA ASP A 9 -6.85 -10.65 11.15
C ASP A 9 -8.21 -10.69 10.43
N PRO A 10 -8.36 -9.96 9.30
CA PRO A 10 -9.60 -9.99 8.54
C PRO A 10 -9.87 -11.36 7.90
N ASN A 11 -8.87 -12.22 7.84
CA ASN A 11 -9.03 -13.59 7.34
C ASN A 11 -9.46 -14.61 8.41
N ALA A 12 -9.69 -14.16 9.64
CA ALA A 12 -10.12 -14.99 10.75
C ALA A 12 -11.62 -14.77 11.04
N PRO A 13 -12.52 -15.43 10.29
CA PRO A 13 -13.97 -15.24 10.45
C PRO A 13 -14.45 -15.81 11.79
N ARG A 14 -15.45 -15.15 12.38
CA ARG A 14 -16.07 -15.59 13.63
C ARG A 14 -17.35 -16.38 13.40
N PHE A 15 -18.00 -16.17 12.27
CA PHE A 15 -19.20 -16.90 11.87
C PHE A 15 -18.83 -17.89 10.78
N LEU A 16 -19.15 -19.18 11.01
CA LEU A 16 -18.86 -20.25 10.07
C LEU A 16 -20.14 -21.02 9.75
N LEU A 17 -20.39 -21.21 8.46
CA LEU A 17 -21.40 -22.09 7.92
C LEU A 17 -20.68 -23.24 7.22
N THR A 18 -21.06 -24.45 7.57
CA THR A 18 -20.45 -25.65 6.96
C THR A 18 -21.53 -26.49 6.26
N ASP A 19 -21.14 -27.15 5.17
CA ASP A 19 -22.03 -28.11 4.53
C ASP A 19 -22.12 -29.41 5.33
N GLN A 20 -23.15 -30.23 5.06
CA GLN A 20 -23.38 -31.49 5.78
C GLN A 20 -22.23 -32.50 5.64
N LYS A 21 -21.46 -32.43 4.56
CA LYS A 21 -20.35 -33.35 4.27
C LYS A 21 -19.01 -32.82 4.78
N GLY A 22 -18.97 -31.60 5.34
CA GLY A 22 -17.75 -30.98 5.85
C GLY A 22 -16.72 -30.66 4.77
N LYS A 23 -17.14 -30.52 3.50
CA LYS A 23 -16.23 -30.20 2.38
C LYS A 23 -16.08 -28.72 2.15
N PHE A 24 -17.03 -27.93 2.57
CA PHE A 24 -17.08 -26.49 2.36
C PHE A 24 -17.36 -25.78 3.68
N ALA A 25 -16.70 -24.65 3.88
CA ALA A 25 -16.97 -23.75 4.99
C ALA A 25 -17.02 -22.31 4.48
N LEU A 26 -18.06 -21.59 4.82
CA LEU A 26 -18.21 -20.17 4.54
C LEU A 26 -18.01 -19.38 5.83
N GLY A 27 -17.01 -18.54 5.85
CA GLY A 27 -16.76 -17.62 6.95
C GLY A 27 -17.25 -16.22 6.62
N ILE A 28 -17.89 -15.60 7.59
CA ILE A 28 -18.34 -14.21 7.54
C ILE A 28 -17.65 -13.47 8.67
N GLY A 29 -17.14 -12.31 8.39
CA GLY A 29 -16.47 -11.50 9.41
C GLY A 29 -16.27 -10.07 8.96
N GLY A 30 -15.58 -9.33 9.79
CA GLY A 30 -15.28 -7.94 9.55
C GLY A 30 -15.04 -7.17 10.83
N TYR A 31 -15.02 -5.87 10.69
CA TYR A 31 -14.89 -4.98 11.83
C TYR A 31 -15.56 -3.63 11.56
N VAL A 32 -16.06 -3.03 12.61
CA VAL A 32 -16.44 -1.62 12.63
C VAL A 32 -15.23 -0.85 13.15
N ARG A 33 -14.76 0.10 12.36
CA ARG A 33 -13.55 0.87 12.65
C ARG A 33 -13.89 2.35 12.70
N ALA A 34 -13.85 2.93 13.88
CA ALA A 34 -14.05 4.35 14.11
C ALA A 34 -12.73 5.01 14.42
N THR A 35 -12.43 6.09 13.71
CA THR A 35 -11.24 6.90 13.93
C THR A 35 -11.61 8.36 14.17
N ALA A 36 -10.75 9.06 14.91
CA ALA A 36 -10.80 10.50 15.04
C ALA A 36 -9.42 11.07 14.72
N GLU A 37 -9.39 12.09 13.87
CA GLU A 37 -8.17 12.74 13.43
C GLU A 37 -8.19 14.20 13.84
N TYR A 38 -7.13 14.65 14.49
CA TYR A 38 -6.92 16.06 14.80
C TYR A 38 -5.65 16.56 14.12
N ASP A 39 -5.84 17.37 13.08
CA ASP A 39 -4.73 17.99 12.34
C ASP A 39 -4.35 19.32 12.96
N PHE A 40 -3.04 19.58 13.08
CA PHE A 40 -2.51 20.85 13.58
C PHE A 40 -1.18 21.20 12.92
N ASN A 41 -0.92 22.51 12.77
CA ASN A 41 0.26 23.02 12.07
C ASN A 41 0.43 22.46 10.66
N GLY A 42 -0.66 22.43 9.90
CA GLY A 42 -0.76 21.85 8.57
C GLY A 42 -1.85 20.78 8.55
N ILE A 43 -2.58 20.68 7.45
CA ILE A 43 -3.75 19.81 7.32
C ILE A 43 -3.63 18.93 6.09
N VAL A 44 -4.03 17.67 6.24
CA VAL A 44 -4.30 16.76 5.13
C VAL A 44 -5.78 16.36 5.21
N ASN A 45 -6.57 16.82 4.27
CA ASN A 45 -8.04 16.68 4.31
C ASN A 45 -8.51 15.29 3.91
N ASP A 46 -8.00 14.24 4.53
CA ASP A 46 -8.47 12.88 4.31
C ASP A 46 -8.15 12.01 5.54
N VAL A 47 -8.74 10.83 5.56
CA VAL A 47 -8.41 9.75 6.49
C VAL A 47 -6.99 9.25 6.23
N ASP A 48 -6.61 9.16 4.95
CA ASP A 48 -5.25 8.81 4.53
C ASP A 48 -4.32 10.01 4.72
N PHE A 49 -3.19 9.78 5.35
CA PHE A 49 -2.18 10.80 5.55
C PHE A 49 -1.04 10.62 4.53
N TYR A 50 -1.06 11.45 3.47
CA TYR A 50 -0.03 11.44 2.44
C TYR A 50 0.79 12.73 2.49
N PRO A 51 2.10 12.67 2.79
CA PRO A 51 2.97 13.84 2.69
C PRO A 51 2.92 14.53 1.33
N ALA A 52 2.70 13.77 0.25
CA ALA A 52 2.53 14.32 -1.10
C ALA A 52 1.36 15.29 -1.22
N LEU A 53 0.35 15.17 -0.36
CA LEU A 53 -0.86 15.99 -0.40
C LEU A 53 -0.86 17.13 0.63
N ILE A 54 0.22 17.36 1.34
CA ILE A 54 0.33 18.50 2.27
C ILE A 54 0.19 19.80 1.47
N PRO A 55 -0.84 20.65 1.77
CA PRO A 55 -1.13 21.83 0.98
C PRO A 55 -0.08 22.94 1.14
N GLN A 56 0.03 23.80 0.14
CA GLN A 56 0.93 24.94 0.18
C GLN A 56 0.46 25.95 1.23
N ARG A 57 1.44 26.58 1.87
CA ARG A 57 1.22 27.68 2.79
C ARG A 57 0.53 28.84 2.05
N GLY A 58 -0.56 29.35 2.62
CA GLY A 58 -1.33 30.42 1.98
C GLY A 58 -2.38 29.94 0.98
N SER A 59 -2.47 28.63 0.70
CA SER A 59 -3.65 28.09 0.03
C SER A 59 -4.86 28.17 0.98
N GLY A 60 -6.07 28.27 0.42
CA GLY A 60 -7.30 28.33 1.22
C GLY A 60 -7.52 27.15 2.16
N ASN A 61 -6.80 26.04 1.94
CA ASN A 61 -6.86 24.83 2.74
C ASN A 61 -5.81 24.77 3.85
N PHE A 62 -5.00 25.81 4.01
CA PHE A 62 -4.00 25.87 5.08
C PHE A 62 -4.61 26.43 6.37
N ALA A 63 -5.51 25.69 6.99
CA ALA A 63 -6.07 26.03 8.29
C ALA A 63 -5.10 25.61 9.41
N LYS A 64 -5.28 26.20 10.61
CA LYS A 64 -4.38 25.91 11.73
C LYS A 64 -4.69 24.59 12.42
N ASN A 65 -5.97 24.27 12.60
CA ASN A 65 -6.43 23.07 13.29
C ASN A 65 -7.70 22.56 12.64
N GLN A 66 -7.85 21.23 12.59
CA GLN A 66 -9.04 20.57 12.06
C GLN A 66 -9.32 19.28 12.80
N PHE A 67 -10.57 19.06 13.16
CA PHE A 67 -11.06 17.80 13.70
C PHE A 67 -11.95 17.09 12.68
N GLN A 68 -11.78 15.77 12.55
CA GLN A 68 -12.67 14.92 11.77
C GLN A 68 -12.83 13.56 12.44
N MET A 69 -13.89 12.86 12.08
CA MET A 69 -14.14 11.48 12.50
C MET A 69 -14.48 10.65 11.26
N ASP A 70 -14.11 9.39 11.28
CA ASP A 70 -14.35 8.49 10.16
C ASP A 70 -14.76 7.10 10.61
N ILE A 71 -15.60 6.45 9.80
CA ILE A 71 -16.05 5.06 9.96
C ILE A 71 -15.89 4.28 8.65
N THR A 72 -15.45 4.93 7.58
CA THR A 72 -15.45 4.37 6.22
C THR A 72 -14.44 3.26 6.01
N THR A 73 -13.47 3.11 6.90
CA THR A 73 -12.50 2.00 6.87
C THR A 73 -13.03 0.73 7.52
N SER A 74 -14.25 0.74 8.05
CA SER A 74 -14.95 -0.47 8.48
C SER A 74 -15.04 -1.46 7.31
N THR A 75 -14.84 -2.75 7.59
CA THR A 75 -14.65 -3.77 6.56
C THR A 75 -15.56 -4.95 6.80
N LEU A 76 -16.09 -5.51 5.71
CA LEU A 76 -16.85 -6.75 5.67
C LEU A 76 -16.13 -7.73 4.75
N PHE A 77 -16.11 -9.02 5.12
CA PHE A 77 -15.55 -10.04 4.27
C PHE A 77 -16.35 -11.35 4.30
N LEU A 78 -16.23 -12.08 3.20
CA LEU A 78 -16.67 -13.45 3.03
C LEU A 78 -15.48 -14.31 2.62
N LYS A 79 -15.30 -15.46 3.26
CA LYS A 79 -14.25 -16.41 2.93
C LYS A 79 -14.84 -17.81 2.79
N LEU A 80 -14.82 -18.32 1.57
CA LEU A 80 -15.23 -19.69 1.28
C LEU A 80 -13.98 -20.55 1.16
N VAL A 81 -13.89 -21.60 1.95
CA VAL A 81 -12.86 -22.63 1.83
C VAL A 81 -13.51 -23.94 1.48
N GLY A 82 -12.86 -24.76 0.66
CA GLY A 82 -13.39 -26.03 0.25
C GLY A 82 -12.30 -26.95 -0.27
N ARG A 83 -12.72 -28.19 -0.50
CA ARG A 83 -11.86 -29.24 -1.06
C ARG A 83 -12.59 -29.91 -2.21
N THR A 84 -11.94 -29.93 -3.37
CA THR A 84 -12.46 -30.59 -4.56
C THR A 84 -11.54 -31.69 -5.01
N LYS A 85 -12.08 -32.64 -5.79
CA LYS A 85 -11.32 -33.76 -6.30
C LYS A 85 -10.20 -33.36 -7.28
N HIS A 86 -10.43 -32.32 -8.07
CA HIS A 86 -9.51 -31.93 -9.15
C HIS A 86 -8.63 -30.73 -8.80
N LEU A 87 -9.12 -29.79 -7.98
CA LEU A 87 -8.41 -28.57 -7.60
C LEU A 87 -7.78 -28.64 -6.21
N GLY A 88 -8.02 -29.74 -5.47
CA GLY A 88 -7.59 -29.84 -4.08
C GLY A 88 -8.28 -28.80 -3.20
N ASP A 89 -7.55 -28.20 -2.28
CA ASP A 89 -8.05 -27.15 -1.41
C ASP A 89 -8.11 -25.83 -2.18
N PHE A 90 -9.20 -25.09 -1.99
CA PHE A 90 -9.37 -23.76 -2.59
C PHE A 90 -9.91 -22.77 -1.57
N VAL A 91 -9.63 -21.49 -1.84
CA VAL A 91 -10.14 -20.34 -1.08
C VAL A 91 -10.76 -19.37 -2.06
N VAL A 92 -11.97 -18.87 -1.74
CA VAL A 92 -12.56 -17.71 -2.40
C VAL A 92 -12.74 -16.64 -1.32
N TYR A 93 -12.20 -15.46 -1.55
CA TYR A 93 -12.21 -14.37 -0.59
C TYR A 93 -12.72 -13.08 -1.24
N THR A 94 -13.66 -12.42 -0.57
CA THR A 94 -14.18 -11.11 -0.99
C THR A 94 -14.27 -10.22 0.22
N ALA A 95 -13.73 -9.01 0.10
CA ALA A 95 -13.75 -8.01 1.16
C ALA A 95 -13.95 -6.62 0.59
N GLY A 96 -14.55 -5.75 1.37
CA GLY A 96 -14.70 -4.36 1.02
C GLY A 96 -14.93 -3.48 2.24
N ASN A 97 -14.73 -2.18 2.02
CA ASN A 97 -14.99 -1.14 3.01
C ASN A 97 -16.00 -0.13 2.45
N PHE A 98 -16.11 1.03 3.08
CA PHE A 98 -17.06 2.08 2.71
C PHE A 98 -16.35 3.36 2.24
N ARG A 99 -15.21 3.20 1.56
CA ARG A 99 -14.39 4.29 1.03
C ARG A 99 -14.85 4.79 -0.34
N GLY A 100 -15.88 4.18 -0.93
CA GLY A 100 -16.48 4.66 -2.17
C GLY A 100 -17.17 6.01 -1.97
N ASP A 101 -17.48 6.68 -3.07
CA ASP A 101 -18.14 7.99 -3.06
C ASP A 101 -19.42 7.96 -2.24
N GLY A 102 -19.57 8.91 -1.30
CA GLY A 102 -20.74 8.98 -0.44
C GLY A 102 -20.83 7.83 0.57
N LYS A 103 -19.71 7.27 0.99
CA LYS A 103 -19.61 6.13 1.91
C LYS A 103 -20.25 4.84 1.33
N THR A 104 -20.17 4.69 0.01
CA THR A 104 -20.60 3.47 -0.66
C THR A 104 -19.58 2.35 -0.49
N PHE A 105 -20.04 1.12 -0.69
CA PHE A 105 -19.18 -0.06 -0.62
C PHE A 105 -18.12 -0.02 -1.71
N GLU A 106 -16.85 -0.21 -1.31
CA GLU A 106 -15.71 -0.26 -2.21
C GLU A 106 -15.03 -1.60 -2.10
N LEU A 107 -14.87 -2.29 -3.24
CA LEU A 107 -14.21 -3.57 -3.30
C LEU A 107 -12.72 -3.43 -2.94
N GLN A 108 -12.26 -4.22 -1.98
CA GLN A 108 -10.85 -4.27 -1.56
C GLN A 108 -10.15 -5.53 -2.05
N ASN A 109 -10.84 -6.67 -1.98
CA ASN A 109 -10.32 -7.94 -2.46
C ASN A 109 -11.46 -8.78 -3.04
N ALA A 110 -11.18 -9.48 -4.13
CA ALA A 110 -12.06 -10.50 -4.68
C ALA A 110 -11.20 -11.47 -5.48
N TYR A 111 -10.88 -12.63 -4.89
CA TYR A 111 -9.99 -13.59 -5.54
C TYR A 111 -10.33 -15.03 -5.21
N ALA A 112 -9.85 -15.93 -6.05
CA ALA A 112 -9.84 -17.35 -5.82
C ALA A 112 -8.39 -17.85 -5.78
N GLN A 113 -8.09 -18.76 -4.85
CA GLN A 113 -6.78 -19.39 -4.72
C GLN A 113 -6.92 -20.91 -4.79
N PHE A 114 -6.12 -21.54 -5.65
CA PHE A 114 -6.03 -23.01 -5.79
C PHE A 114 -4.73 -23.39 -6.47
N LEU A 115 -4.15 -24.49 -6.09
CA LEU A 115 -2.92 -25.05 -6.68
C LEU A 115 -1.74 -24.05 -6.76
N GLY A 116 -1.66 -23.11 -5.82
CA GLY A 116 -0.66 -22.03 -5.80
C GLY A 116 -1.03 -20.82 -6.63
N PHE A 117 -2.09 -20.87 -7.43
CA PHE A 117 -2.58 -19.73 -8.22
C PHE A 117 -3.50 -18.83 -7.41
N THR A 118 -3.42 -17.53 -7.66
CA THR A 118 -4.38 -16.53 -7.23
C THR A 118 -4.90 -15.80 -8.45
N ILE A 119 -6.22 -15.78 -8.61
CA ILE A 119 -6.91 -15.12 -9.73
C ILE A 119 -7.91 -14.13 -9.16
N GLY A 120 -7.85 -12.88 -9.55
CA GLY A 120 -8.82 -11.87 -9.17
C GLY A 120 -8.18 -10.55 -8.76
N TYR A 121 -8.90 -9.78 -7.95
CA TYR A 121 -8.49 -8.47 -7.47
C TYR A 121 -7.79 -8.61 -6.12
N SER A 122 -6.46 -8.40 -6.10
CA SER A 122 -5.61 -8.59 -4.93
C SER A 122 -4.23 -7.96 -5.15
N TYR A 123 -3.28 -8.34 -4.31
CA TYR A 123 -1.89 -7.87 -4.36
C TYR A 123 -1.03 -8.84 -5.15
N GLY A 124 -0.09 -8.30 -5.94
CA GLY A 124 0.87 -9.10 -6.69
C GLY A 124 2.17 -9.38 -5.95
N SER A 125 3.15 -9.88 -6.70
CA SER A 125 4.45 -10.31 -6.14
C SER A 125 5.34 -9.15 -5.67
N PHE A 126 5.05 -7.91 -6.11
CA PHE A 126 5.79 -6.71 -5.72
C PHE A 126 5.26 -6.08 -4.42
N MET A 127 4.56 -6.84 -3.61
CA MET A 127 3.97 -6.40 -2.34
C MET A 127 4.41 -7.31 -1.20
N ASP A 128 4.64 -6.72 -0.02
CA ASP A 128 4.88 -7.47 1.21
C ASP A 128 4.08 -6.88 2.36
N LEU A 129 2.82 -7.29 2.46
CA LEU A 129 1.91 -6.79 3.49
C LEU A 129 2.34 -7.20 4.90
N SER A 130 3.00 -8.34 5.04
CA SER A 130 3.46 -8.82 6.35
C SER A 130 4.62 -8.00 6.90
N ALA A 131 5.30 -7.21 6.08
CA ALA A 131 6.37 -6.32 6.49
C ALA A 131 5.88 -4.90 6.82
N LEU A 132 4.58 -4.61 6.68
CA LEU A 132 4.02 -3.31 7.03
C LEU A 132 3.96 -3.15 8.57
N PRO A 133 4.44 -2.03 9.10
CA PRO A 133 4.29 -1.73 10.53
C PRO A 133 2.83 -1.40 10.86
N PRO A 134 2.42 -1.52 12.14
CA PRO A 134 1.08 -1.15 12.54
C PRO A 134 0.90 0.37 12.52
N THR A 135 -0.20 0.84 11.92
CA THR A 135 -0.58 2.25 11.91
C THR A 135 -2.09 2.39 12.06
N ILE A 136 -2.54 3.47 12.71
CA ILE A 136 -3.94 3.90 12.65
C ILE A 136 -4.20 4.59 11.32
N ASP A 137 -3.23 5.35 10.81
CA ASP A 137 -3.27 5.90 9.47
C ASP A 137 -3.54 4.79 8.44
N PHE A 138 -4.63 4.94 7.70
CA PHE A 138 -5.08 3.93 6.76
C PHE A 138 -4.10 3.74 5.59
N ALA A 139 -3.46 4.83 5.15
CA ALA A 139 -2.47 4.77 4.09
C ALA A 139 -1.18 4.04 4.51
N GLY A 140 -0.77 4.20 5.77
CA GLY A 140 0.51 3.67 6.25
C GLY A 140 1.73 4.43 5.73
N PRO A 141 2.93 3.88 5.91
CA PRO A 141 4.17 4.55 5.51
C PRO A 141 4.17 4.96 4.04
N ASN A 142 4.53 6.20 3.78
CA ASN A 142 4.47 6.79 2.44
C ASN A 142 5.47 6.19 1.44
N GLY A 143 6.54 5.59 1.92
CA GLY A 143 7.56 4.93 1.08
C GLY A 143 7.27 3.44 0.83
N SER A 144 6.16 2.91 1.31
CA SER A 144 5.81 1.51 1.10
C SER A 144 5.27 1.26 -0.31
N ALA A 145 5.52 0.06 -0.83
CA ALA A 145 4.83 -0.43 -2.01
C ALA A 145 3.44 -0.90 -1.62
N PHE A 146 2.42 -0.40 -2.33
CA PHE A 146 1.04 -0.75 -2.10
C PHE A 146 0.21 -0.57 -3.37
N TYR A 147 -0.26 -1.67 -3.95
CA TYR A 147 -1.07 -1.63 -5.16
C TYR A 147 -1.92 -2.89 -5.26
N ARG A 148 -3.22 -2.71 -5.45
CA ARG A 148 -4.18 -3.79 -5.72
C ARG A 148 -4.68 -3.67 -7.14
N THR A 149 -4.79 -4.79 -7.82
CA THR A 149 -5.25 -4.83 -9.20
C THR A 149 -5.80 -6.21 -9.54
N THR A 150 -6.49 -6.29 -10.66
CA THR A 150 -6.87 -7.58 -11.24
C THR A 150 -5.59 -8.27 -11.74
N GLN A 151 -5.40 -9.51 -11.33
CA GLN A 151 -4.16 -10.24 -11.53
C GLN A 151 -4.35 -11.73 -11.67
N LEU A 152 -3.31 -12.37 -12.22
CA LEU A 152 -3.06 -13.79 -12.11
C LEU A 152 -1.66 -13.95 -11.50
N SER A 153 -1.56 -14.67 -10.40
CA SER A 153 -0.27 -14.92 -9.75
C SER A 153 -0.12 -16.40 -9.40
N TYR A 154 1.14 -16.81 -9.25
CA TYR A 154 1.51 -18.15 -8.81
C TYR A 154 2.56 -18.06 -7.71
N MET A 155 2.35 -18.80 -6.62
CA MET A 155 3.27 -18.92 -5.51
C MET A 155 3.70 -20.36 -5.34
N CYS A 156 5.00 -20.62 -5.39
CA CYS A 156 5.59 -21.90 -5.14
C CYS A 156 6.22 -21.92 -3.74
N ASP A 157 5.72 -22.80 -2.87
CA ASP A 157 6.22 -23.00 -1.50
C ASP A 157 6.72 -24.42 -1.26
N LYS A 158 7.02 -25.14 -2.31
CA LYS A 158 7.45 -26.56 -2.25
C LYS A 158 8.80 -26.77 -1.57
N LEU A 159 9.66 -25.76 -1.61
CA LEU A 159 10.96 -25.80 -0.94
C LEU A 159 10.80 -25.23 0.48
N LYS A 160 11.21 -26.01 1.48
CA LYS A 160 11.08 -25.63 2.89
C LYS A 160 11.71 -24.26 3.16
N ASN A 161 10.96 -23.37 3.83
CA ASN A 161 11.34 -22.00 4.19
C ASN A 161 11.44 -21.02 3.01
N TRP A 162 11.24 -21.47 1.78
CA TRP A 162 11.31 -20.63 0.59
C TRP A 162 9.96 -20.47 -0.08
N LYS A 163 9.70 -19.28 -0.59
CA LYS A 163 8.54 -18.97 -1.44
C LYS A 163 9.01 -18.23 -2.68
N PHE A 164 8.54 -18.68 -3.84
CA PHE A 164 8.83 -18.05 -5.12
C PHE A 164 7.52 -17.62 -5.75
N GLY A 165 7.41 -16.33 -6.11
CA GLY A 165 6.20 -15.77 -6.66
C GLY A 165 6.44 -15.16 -8.03
N VAL A 166 5.43 -15.27 -8.91
CA VAL A 166 5.32 -14.54 -10.15
C VAL A 166 3.91 -14.00 -10.28
N SER A 167 3.75 -12.83 -10.86
CA SER A 167 2.43 -12.24 -11.09
C SER A 167 2.38 -11.49 -12.43
N MET A 168 1.18 -11.51 -12.99
CA MET A 168 0.80 -10.77 -14.18
C MET A 168 -0.37 -9.87 -13.78
N GLU A 169 -0.19 -8.55 -13.87
CA GLU A 169 -1.06 -7.58 -13.23
C GLU A 169 -1.61 -6.61 -14.26
N MET A 170 -2.89 -6.24 -14.09
CA MET A 170 -3.48 -5.19 -14.91
C MET A 170 -2.77 -3.87 -14.60
N PRO A 171 -2.16 -3.22 -15.58
CA PRO A 171 -1.43 -1.98 -15.36
C PRO A 171 -2.39 -0.80 -15.11
N SER A 172 -1.97 0.10 -14.24
CA SER A 172 -2.51 1.44 -14.11
C SER A 172 -1.36 2.41 -14.30
N VAL A 173 -1.34 3.11 -15.40
CA VAL A 173 -0.29 4.08 -15.72
C VAL A 173 -0.81 5.48 -15.46
N ASP A 174 -0.27 6.11 -14.43
CA ASP A 174 -0.60 7.46 -14.03
C ASP A 174 0.55 8.38 -14.46
N GLY A 175 0.29 9.23 -15.45
CA GLY A 175 1.31 10.13 -15.97
C GLY A 175 0.81 11.55 -16.09
N THR A 176 1.74 12.47 -16.24
CA THR A 176 1.45 13.88 -16.53
C THR A 176 1.23 14.02 -18.04
N THR A 177 0.05 14.47 -18.42
CA THR A 177 -0.32 14.65 -19.82
C THR A 177 -0.37 16.14 -20.20
N ASN A 178 -0.36 16.43 -21.50
CA ASN A 178 -0.55 17.77 -22.04
C ASN A 178 -1.33 17.69 -23.37
N ASN A 179 -1.40 18.78 -24.14
CA ASN A 179 -2.12 18.79 -25.40
C ASN A 179 -1.54 17.84 -26.48
N ASP A 180 -0.25 17.53 -26.40
CA ASP A 180 0.45 16.70 -27.37
C ASP A 180 0.61 15.26 -26.93
N LEU A 181 0.53 14.99 -25.64
CA LEU A 181 0.81 13.70 -25.02
C LEU A 181 -0.39 13.20 -24.23
N SER A 182 -0.78 11.97 -24.48
CA SER A 182 -1.86 11.30 -23.76
C SER A 182 -1.48 9.85 -23.42
N ILE A 183 -2.07 9.33 -22.34
CA ILE A 183 -1.83 7.95 -21.94
C ILE A 183 -2.92 7.07 -22.53
N ASN A 184 -2.49 6.04 -23.25
CA ASN A 184 -3.36 5.11 -23.93
C ASN A 184 -3.77 3.94 -23.05
N THR A 185 -4.71 3.15 -23.54
CA THR A 185 -4.93 1.80 -23.05
C THR A 185 -3.64 0.99 -23.19
N GLN A 186 -3.26 0.31 -22.13
CA GLN A 186 -2.00 -0.42 -22.09
C GLN A 186 -2.06 -1.69 -22.92
N ARG A 187 -0.93 -2.08 -23.49
CA ARG A 187 -0.79 -3.24 -24.41
C ARG A 187 -0.27 -4.49 -23.72
N MET A 188 0.38 -4.31 -22.59
CA MET A 188 1.05 -5.39 -21.86
C MET A 188 0.68 -5.33 -20.39
N PRO A 189 0.51 -6.47 -19.72
CA PRO A 189 0.42 -6.48 -18.27
C PRO A 189 1.75 -6.07 -17.62
N ASP A 190 1.70 -5.67 -16.36
CA ASP A 190 2.89 -5.56 -15.53
C ASP A 190 3.28 -6.98 -15.08
N PHE A 191 4.57 -7.27 -15.09
CA PHE A 191 5.11 -8.56 -14.64
C PHE A 191 5.96 -8.36 -13.39
N ALA A 192 5.67 -9.12 -12.33
CA ALA A 192 6.42 -9.07 -11.09
C ALA A 192 6.86 -10.47 -10.68
N THR A 193 7.96 -10.53 -9.95
CA THR A 193 8.50 -11.76 -9.37
C THR A 193 9.03 -11.49 -7.98
N SER A 194 9.07 -12.53 -7.15
CA SER A 194 9.62 -12.42 -5.80
C SER A 194 10.22 -13.72 -5.33
N VAL A 195 11.18 -13.60 -4.41
CA VAL A 195 11.71 -14.70 -3.63
C VAL A 195 11.68 -14.31 -2.16
N GLN A 196 11.22 -15.21 -1.32
CA GLN A 196 11.10 -15.00 0.12
C GLN A 196 11.71 -16.15 0.87
N TYR A 197 12.51 -15.82 1.88
CA TYR A 197 13.08 -16.79 2.81
C TYR A 197 12.57 -16.52 4.22
N ASN A 198 11.95 -17.54 4.83
CA ASN A 198 11.44 -17.50 6.18
C ASN A 198 12.35 -18.37 7.06
N TRP A 199 13.10 -17.77 8.01
CA TRP A 199 13.92 -18.56 8.92
C TRP A 199 13.17 -19.00 10.19
N ASN A 200 12.01 -18.39 10.42
CA ASN A 200 11.02 -18.89 11.38
C ASN A 200 9.62 -18.41 10.99
N SER A 201 8.60 -18.77 11.76
CA SER A 201 7.20 -18.46 11.46
C SER A 201 6.89 -16.96 11.49
N SER A 202 7.75 -16.15 12.06
CA SER A 202 7.52 -14.71 12.28
C SER A 202 8.57 -13.81 11.64
N SER A 203 9.56 -14.40 10.94
CA SER A 203 10.69 -13.66 10.39
C SER A 203 10.95 -14.08 8.95
N HIS A 204 11.07 -13.08 8.08
CA HIS A 204 11.38 -13.33 6.67
C HIS A 204 12.14 -12.15 6.06
N VAL A 205 12.79 -12.43 4.94
CA VAL A 205 13.29 -11.47 3.99
C VAL A 205 12.72 -11.78 2.63
N LYS A 206 12.30 -10.76 1.90
CA LYS A 206 11.72 -10.89 0.55
C LYS A 206 12.43 -9.94 -0.40
N LEU A 207 12.77 -10.45 -1.57
CA LEU A 207 13.27 -9.65 -2.70
C LEU A 207 12.24 -9.71 -3.83
N GLY A 208 11.95 -8.59 -4.45
CA GLY A 208 11.00 -8.49 -5.54
C GLY A 208 11.53 -7.65 -6.68
N ALA A 209 10.97 -7.88 -7.86
CA ALA A 209 11.24 -7.11 -9.06
C ALA A 209 9.97 -6.97 -9.89
N ILE A 210 9.86 -5.86 -10.60
CA ILE A 210 8.73 -5.58 -11.51
C ILE A 210 9.25 -4.96 -12.79
N VAL A 211 8.60 -5.30 -13.91
CA VAL A 211 8.85 -4.71 -15.22
C VAL A 211 7.51 -4.24 -15.80
N ARG A 212 7.50 -3.04 -16.34
CA ARG A 212 6.33 -2.40 -16.92
C ARG A 212 6.60 -1.91 -18.33
N SER A 213 5.58 -2.00 -19.20
CA SER A 213 5.56 -1.36 -20.53
C SER A 213 4.44 -0.34 -20.54
N MET A 214 4.78 0.95 -20.59
CA MET A 214 3.82 2.04 -20.45
C MET A 214 3.60 2.73 -21.79
N THR A 215 2.39 2.59 -22.36
CA THR A 215 2.06 3.09 -23.68
C THR A 215 1.42 4.47 -23.61
N TYR A 216 1.88 5.38 -24.45
CA TYR A 216 1.33 6.72 -24.61
C TYR A 216 1.29 7.14 -26.08
N SER A 217 0.46 8.13 -26.40
CA SER A 217 0.34 8.72 -27.73
C SER A 217 1.01 10.09 -27.80
N SER A 218 1.72 10.33 -28.90
CA SER A 218 2.29 11.62 -29.26
C SER A 218 1.56 12.19 -30.46
N ASN A 219 0.86 13.30 -30.29
CA ASN A 219 0.19 14.00 -31.40
C ASN A 219 1.19 14.66 -32.35
N VAL A 220 2.31 15.16 -31.82
CA VAL A 220 3.39 15.76 -32.61
C VAL A 220 3.97 14.76 -33.60
N HIS A 221 4.17 13.51 -33.19
CA HIS A 221 4.72 12.47 -34.05
C HIS A 221 3.64 11.59 -34.69
N GLU A 222 2.37 11.80 -34.35
CA GLU A 222 1.24 10.95 -34.78
C GLU A 222 1.51 9.47 -34.55
N LYS A 223 2.04 9.13 -33.38
CA LYS A 223 2.59 7.82 -33.07
C LYS A 223 2.35 7.43 -31.62
N ALA A 224 2.21 6.14 -31.37
CA ALA A 224 2.22 5.58 -30.02
C ALA A 224 3.61 5.05 -29.68
N TYR A 225 4.05 5.32 -28.47
CA TYR A 225 5.31 4.85 -27.92
C TYR A 225 5.07 4.04 -26.65
N SER A 226 6.03 3.19 -26.32
CA SER A 226 6.04 2.47 -25.04
C SER A 226 7.32 2.79 -24.28
N ALA A 227 7.16 3.27 -23.06
CA ALA A 227 8.27 3.50 -22.13
C ALA A 227 8.38 2.30 -21.19
N THR A 228 9.60 1.89 -20.88
CA THR A 228 9.87 0.76 -19.97
C THR A 228 10.09 1.26 -18.55
N GLY A 229 9.33 0.71 -17.61
CA GLY A 229 9.54 0.91 -16.18
C GLY A 229 10.06 -0.36 -15.53
N PHE A 230 10.79 -0.21 -14.45
CA PHE A 230 11.25 -1.32 -13.63
C PHE A 230 11.32 -0.94 -12.17
N GLY A 231 11.26 -1.92 -11.28
CA GLY A 231 11.41 -1.72 -9.85
C GLY A 231 12.08 -2.90 -9.19
N LEU A 232 12.81 -2.60 -8.13
CA LEU A 232 13.42 -3.56 -7.22
C LEU A 232 12.94 -3.31 -5.81
N GLN A 233 12.71 -4.37 -5.05
CA GLN A 233 12.22 -4.30 -3.68
C GLN A 233 12.98 -5.28 -2.79
N ALA A 234 13.31 -4.80 -1.60
CA ALA A 234 13.73 -5.64 -0.49
C ALA A 234 12.85 -5.32 0.70
N SER A 235 12.32 -6.34 1.36
CA SER A 235 11.48 -6.15 2.53
C SER A 235 11.77 -7.21 3.58
N THR A 236 11.52 -6.87 4.83
CA THR A 236 11.76 -7.78 5.94
C THR A 236 10.87 -7.45 7.12
N THR A 237 10.56 -8.49 7.87
CA THR A 237 10.11 -8.37 9.23
C THR A 237 10.73 -9.47 10.03
N PHE A 238 11.21 -9.18 11.23
CA PHE A 238 11.86 -10.16 12.08
C PHE A 238 11.75 -9.78 13.55
N ASN A 239 11.87 -10.77 14.42
CA ASN A 239 11.93 -10.58 15.85
C ASN A 239 13.39 -10.38 16.27
N ILE A 240 13.70 -9.21 16.82
CA ILE A 240 15.00 -8.94 17.45
C ILE A 240 15.06 -9.68 18.78
N THR A 241 13.97 -9.59 19.54
CA THR A 241 13.72 -10.37 20.77
C THR A 241 12.30 -10.92 20.74
N LYS A 242 11.89 -11.66 21.76
CA LYS A 242 10.50 -12.14 21.88
C LYS A 242 9.47 -11.00 21.96
N LYS A 243 9.89 -9.81 22.40
CA LYS A 243 9.02 -8.63 22.57
C LYS A 243 9.26 -7.56 21.53
N LEU A 244 10.40 -7.55 20.84
CA LEU A 244 10.79 -6.49 19.91
C LEU A 244 10.83 -7.03 18.49
N GLN A 245 10.05 -6.40 17.61
CA GLN A 245 9.90 -6.73 16.20
C GLN A 245 10.31 -5.57 15.33
N ALA A 246 11.05 -5.86 14.26
CA ALA A 246 11.47 -4.88 13.26
C ALA A 246 10.71 -5.07 11.96
N TYR A 247 10.50 -3.96 11.25
CA TYR A 247 9.91 -3.89 9.92
C TYR A 247 10.80 -3.04 9.03
N GLY A 248 10.92 -3.42 7.78
CA GLY A 248 11.65 -2.63 6.81
C GLY A 248 11.29 -2.97 5.38
N GLN A 249 11.35 -1.96 4.53
CA GLN A 249 11.18 -2.13 3.09
C GLN A 249 11.97 -1.06 2.35
N PHE A 250 12.54 -1.43 1.23
CA PHE A 250 13.25 -0.55 0.33
C PHE A 250 12.78 -0.82 -1.10
N ASN A 251 12.36 0.23 -1.79
CA ASN A 251 11.92 0.18 -3.17
C ASN A 251 12.72 1.18 -4.00
N TYR A 252 13.22 0.76 -5.14
CA TYR A 252 13.87 1.64 -6.10
C TYR A 252 13.49 1.24 -7.51
N GLY A 253 13.30 2.22 -8.37
CA GLY A 253 13.04 1.95 -9.78
C GLY A 253 12.79 3.20 -10.58
N LYS A 254 12.29 2.99 -11.80
CA LYS A 254 11.83 4.04 -12.72
C LYS A 254 10.43 3.71 -13.19
N GLY A 255 9.52 4.69 -13.18
CA GLY A 255 8.17 4.51 -13.67
C GLY A 255 7.30 3.59 -12.81
N ILE A 256 7.54 3.53 -11.51
CA ILE A 256 6.78 2.69 -10.56
C ILE A 256 5.95 3.51 -9.57
N GLY A 257 5.64 4.77 -9.90
CA GLY A 257 4.90 5.66 -9.00
C GLY A 257 3.55 5.09 -8.56
N SER A 258 2.81 4.42 -9.44
CA SER A 258 1.54 3.76 -9.11
C SER A 258 1.68 2.66 -8.04
N TYR A 259 2.87 2.12 -7.86
CA TYR A 259 3.16 1.06 -6.88
C TYR A 259 3.66 1.58 -5.53
N LEU A 260 3.93 2.89 -5.41
CA LEU A 260 4.44 3.50 -4.18
C LEU A 260 3.40 4.45 -3.59
N ASN A 261 3.18 4.35 -2.29
CA ASN A 261 2.08 5.07 -1.63
C ASN A 261 2.05 6.57 -1.92
N ASP A 262 3.13 7.28 -1.65
CA ASP A 262 3.15 8.73 -1.82
C ASP A 262 3.09 9.14 -3.29
N LEU A 263 3.90 8.48 -4.12
CA LEU A 263 4.06 8.83 -5.53
C LEU A 263 2.84 8.47 -6.37
N SER A 264 2.00 7.55 -5.92
CA SER A 264 0.76 7.20 -6.60
C SER A 264 -0.25 8.37 -6.68
N ASN A 265 -0.05 9.41 -5.89
CA ASN A 265 -0.88 10.62 -5.88
C ASN A 265 -0.41 11.69 -6.88
N LEU A 266 0.69 11.50 -7.59
CA LEU A 266 1.41 12.58 -8.26
C LEU A 266 1.45 12.48 -9.79
N ASN A 267 0.93 11.41 -10.39
CA ASN A 267 0.94 11.18 -11.84
C ASN A 267 2.37 11.24 -12.43
N VAL A 268 3.29 10.48 -11.84
CA VAL A 268 4.72 10.51 -12.18
C VAL A 268 5.28 9.21 -12.74
N ASP A 269 4.43 8.26 -13.14
CA ASP A 269 4.91 7.05 -13.83
C ASP A 269 5.66 7.41 -15.09
N ILE A 270 5.07 8.27 -15.91
CA ILE A 270 5.70 8.89 -17.10
C ILE A 270 5.33 10.37 -17.14
N VAL A 271 6.28 11.19 -17.54
CA VAL A 271 6.11 12.64 -17.63
C VAL A 271 6.67 13.16 -18.95
N PRO A 272 6.21 14.33 -19.45
CA PRO A 272 6.80 14.92 -20.65
C PRO A 272 8.31 15.11 -20.49
N ASP A 273 9.05 14.82 -21.58
CA ASP A 273 10.50 15.03 -21.63
C ASP A 273 10.79 16.43 -22.16
N PRO A 274 11.35 17.35 -21.36
CA PRO A 274 11.65 18.71 -21.83
C PRO A 274 12.68 18.76 -22.97
N ASP A 275 13.55 17.75 -23.07
CA ASP A 275 14.61 17.69 -24.05
C ASP A 275 14.17 17.03 -25.37
N LYS A 276 13.01 16.36 -25.37
CA LYS A 276 12.49 15.63 -26.53
C LYS A 276 11.02 15.94 -26.76
N GLU A 277 10.74 16.85 -27.68
CA GLU A 277 9.37 17.18 -28.04
C GLU A 277 8.59 15.95 -28.52
N GLY A 278 7.37 15.81 -28.02
CA GLY A 278 6.49 14.70 -28.38
C GLY A 278 6.85 13.36 -27.74
N LYS A 279 7.72 13.34 -26.73
CA LYS A 279 8.07 12.13 -25.99
C LYS A 279 7.90 12.30 -24.51
N MET A 280 7.68 11.18 -23.82
CA MET A 280 7.64 11.10 -22.37
C MET A 280 8.88 10.36 -21.86
N GLN A 281 9.22 10.64 -20.60
CA GLN A 281 10.32 10.00 -19.88
C GLN A 281 9.84 9.33 -18.61
N VAL A 282 10.62 8.39 -18.12
CA VAL A 282 10.44 7.75 -16.80
C VAL A 282 11.43 8.34 -15.83
N LEU A 283 10.96 8.69 -14.63
CA LEU A 283 11.80 9.28 -13.59
C LEU A 283 12.26 8.21 -12.61
N PRO A 284 13.52 8.28 -12.13
CA PRO A 284 13.97 7.45 -11.02
C PRO A 284 13.25 7.82 -9.74
N MET A 285 12.94 6.82 -8.91
CA MET A 285 12.21 7.03 -7.67
C MET A 285 12.57 5.99 -6.62
N LEU A 286 12.33 6.37 -5.37
CA LEU A 286 12.71 5.61 -4.19
C LEU A 286 11.59 5.69 -3.16
N GLY A 287 11.37 4.60 -2.44
CA GLY A 287 10.52 4.60 -1.25
C GLY A 287 11.06 3.60 -0.25
N TRP A 288 11.18 3.99 1.02
CA TRP A 288 11.61 3.07 2.07
C TRP A 288 10.99 3.42 3.41
N TYR A 289 10.92 2.44 4.29
CA TYR A 289 10.58 2.65 5.69
C TYR A 289 11.36 1.69 6.58
N ALA A 290 11.50 2.09 7.83
CA ALA A 290 12.04 1.26 8.90
C ALA A 290 11.24 1.53 10.18
N GLY A 291 10.82 0.48 10.86
CA GLY A 291 10.01 0.59 12.05
C GLY A 291 10.29 -0.51 13.07
N LEU A 292 9.89 -0.21 14.31
CA LEU A 292 10.01 -1.12 15.44
C LEU A 292 8.66 -1.23 16.14
N GLN A 293 8.34 -2.42 16.61
CA GLN A 293 7.20 -2.68 17.48
C GLN A 293 7.68 -3.36 18.76
N TYR A 294 7.31 -2.79 19.91
CA TYR A 294 7.61 -3.37 21.21
C TYR A 294 6.34 -3.80 21.90
N ASN A 295 6.26 -5.08 22.24
CA ASN A 295 5.13 -5.68 22.93
C ASN A 295 5.35 -5.55 24.45
N LEU A 296 4.72 -4.56 25.07
CA LEU A 296 4.83 -4.30 26.51
C LEU A 296 4.29 -5.47 27.35
N CYS A 297 3.14 -5.98 26.94
CA CYS A 297 2.47 -7.12 27.52
C CYS A 297 1.61 -7.81 26.45
N PRO A 298 0.94 -8.93 26.73
CA PRO A 298 0.12 -9.62 25.70
C PRO A 298 -1.02 -8.78 25.10
N SER A 299 -1.42 -7.69 25.74
CA SER A 299 -2.54 -6.85 25.28
C SER A 299 -2.14 -5.47 24.79
N ILE A 300 -0.90 -5.02 25.06
CA ILE A 300 -0.47 -3.66 24.73
C ILE A 300 0.84 -3.69 23.94
N PHE A 301 0.87 -2.97 22.83
CA PHE A 301 2.12 -2.74 22.12
C PHE A 301 2.26 -1.28 21.69
N ILE A 302 3.48 -0.86 21.51
CA ILE A 302 3.86 0.45 20.99
C ILE A 302 4.69 0.24 19.72
N SER A 303 4.65 1.22 18.82
CA SER A 303 5.50 1.17 17.61
C SER A 303 5.91 2.56 17.17
N GLY A 304 7.00 2.61 16.40
CA GLY A 304 7.48 3.80 15.75
C GLY A 304 8.06 3.45 14.40
N THR A 305 7.78 4.27 13.39
CA THR A 305 8.24 4.05 12.02
C THR A 305 8.60 5.38 11.37
N TYR A 306 9.72 5.39 10.67
CA TYR A 306 10.12 6.48 9.78
C TYR A 306 10.07 5.98 8.34
N SER A 307 9.57 6.84 7.44
CA SER A 307 9.43 6.51 6.03
C SER A 307 9.82 7.71 5.17
N LEU A 308 10.38 7.43 3.99
CA LEU A 308 10.76 8.44 3.01
C LEU A 308 10.40 7.96 1.62
N SER A 309 9.82 8.87 0.84
CA SER A 309 9.58 8.70 -0.58
C SER A 309 10.30 9.82 -1.33
N ARG A 310 10.90 9.53 -2.49
CA ARG A 310 11.66 10.50 -3.25
C ARG A 310 11.52 10.28 -4.74
N LEU A 311 11.39 11.41 -5.45
CA LEU A 311 11.45 11.49 -6.90
C LEU A 311 12.78 12.15 -7.29
N TYR A 312 13.54 11.52 -8.18
CA TYR A 312 14.81 12.04 -8.66
C TYR A 312 14.63 12.81 -9.96
N SER A 313 15.55 13.72 -10.20
CA SER A 313 15.56 14.51 -11.42
C SER A 313 16.14 13.73 -12.61
N GLU A 314 15.61 13.98 -13.77
CA GLU A 314 16.15 13.51 -15.05
C GLU A 314 15.71 14.49 -16.14
N ASN A 315 16.56 14.75 -17.14
CA ASN A 315 16.27 15.50 -18.36
C ASN A 315 15.49 16.80 -18.16
N GLY A 316 15.94 17.68 -17.26
CA GLY A 316 15.36 19.00 -17.07
C GLY A 316 14.02 19.06 -16.36
N TYR A 317 13.51 17.93 -15.85
CA TYR A 317 12.22 17.89 -15.15
C TYR A 317 12.11 18.88 -13.98
N PRO A 318 13.12 19.02 -13.09
CA PRO A 318 13.03 19.96 -11.98
C PRO A 318 12.98 21.44 -12.43
N SER A 319 13.66 21.78 -13.51
CA SER A 319 13.67 23.15 -14.04
C SER A 319 12.31 23.57 -14.59
N GLU A 320 11.61 22.65 -15.24
CA GLU A 320 10.27 22.86 -15.78
C GLU A 320 9.19 22.75 -14.70
N ASN A 321 9.48 22.06 -13.58
CA ASN A 321 8.52 21.77 -12.52
C ASN A 321 9.10 22.06 -11.13
N PRO A 322 9.50 23.31 -10.82
CA PRO A 322 10.19 23.61 -9.56
C PRO A 322 9.30 23.43 -8.32
N GLU A 323 7.97 23.54 -8.46
CA GLU A 323 7.03 23.35 -7.38
C GLU A 323 6.54 21.89 -7.24
N SER A 324 7.06 20.99 -8.08
CA SER A 324 6.73 19.58 -7.99
C SER A 324 7.42 18.91 -6.82
N TYR A 325 6.79 17.86 -6.34
CA TYR A 325 7.26 17.03 -5.26
C TYR A 325 8.65 16.45 -5.56
N ARG A 326 9.60 16.64 -4.64
CA ARG A 326 10.89 15.99 -4.68
C ARG A 326 10.98 14.84 -3.69
N LYS A 327 10.55 15.07 -2.44
CA LYS A 327 10.54 14.03 -1.40
C LYS A 327 9.43 14.27 -0.39
N GLY A 328 8.98 13.19 0.22
CA GLY A 328 8.09 13.19 1.35
C GLY A 328 8.67 12.37 2.50
N GLN A 329 8.55 12.87 3.71
CA GLN A 329 8.97 12.19 4.92
C GLN A 329 7.76 11.94 5.82
N TYR A 330 7.79 10.84 6.55
CA TYR A 330 6.69 10.37 7.36
C TYR A 330 7.25 9.78 8.65
N LEU A 331 6.76 10.28 9.77
CA LEU A 331 7.12 9.78 11.10
C LEU A 331 5.84 9.44 11.84
N VAL A 332 5.72 8.22 12.32
CA VAL A 332 4.56 7.74 13.07
C VAL A 332 5.01 7.07 14.35
N ALA A 333 4.32 7.39 15.44
CA ALA A 333 4.47 6.73 16.72
C ALA A 333 3.09 6.45 17.31
N ASN A 334 2.87 5.23 17.80
CA ASN A 334 1.55 4.82 18.28
C ASN A 334 1.60 3.84 19.45
N ALA A 335 0.45 3.66 20.05
CA ALA A 335 0.20 2.65 21.07
C ALA A 335 -1.17 2.02 20.82
N PHE A 336 -1.24 0.70 20.95
CA PHE A 336 -2.47 -0.06 20.76
C PHE A 336 -2.73 -0.92 21.99
N TRP A 337 -4.01 -0.99 22.38
CA TRP A 337 -4.48 -1.84 23.46
C TRP A 337 -5.59 -2.75 22.94
N ASN A 338 -5.33 -4.05 22.95
CA ASN A 338 -6.34 -5.08 22.71
C ASN A 338 -7.11 -5.30 24.00
N VAL A 339 -8.19 -4.55 24.20
CA VAL A 339 -9.02 -4.59 25.40
C VAL A 339 -9.63 -5.97 25.60
N SER A 340 -10.03 -6.60 24.48
CA SER A 340 -10.53 -7.97 24.43
C SER A 340 -10.11 -8.59 23.09
N SER A 341 -10.51 -9.83 22.86
CA SER A 341 -10.31 -10.48 21.54
C SER A 341 -11.07 -9.81 20.40
N ASN A 342 -12.04 -8.95 20.72
CA ASN A 342 -12.90 -8.28 19.74
C ASN A 342 -12.66 -6.77 19.65
N LEU A 343 -12.14 -6.16 20.72
CA LEU A 343 -12.05 -4.71 20.84
C LEU A 343 -10.59 -4.26 20.92
N GLN A 344 -10.20 -3.39 20.01
CA GLN A 344 -8.91 -2.72 19.99
C GLN A 344 -9.11 -1.21 20.06
N VAL A 345 -8.31 -0.54 20.87
CA VAL A 345 -8.22 0.93 20.91
C VAL A 345 -6.78 1.34 20.64
N GLY A 346 -6.59 2.56 20.15
CA GLY A 346 -5.24 3.04 19.85
C GLY A 346 -5.16 4.55 19.80
N VAL A 347 -3.95 5.04 19.95
CA VAL A 347 -3.58 6.45 19.77
C VAL A 347 -2.32 6.53 18.91
N GLU A 348 -2.22 7.59 18.12
CA GLU A 348 -1.12 7.73 17.17
C GLU A 348 -0.79 9.20 16.96
N TYR A 349 0.51 9.49 16.86
CA TYR A 349 1.02 10.76 16.40
C TYR A 349 1.70 10.58 15.05
N LEU A 350 1.35 11.47 14.11
CA LEU A 350 1.91 11.53 12.77
C LEU A 350 2.52 12.90 12.51
N ARG A 351 3.69 12.91 11.89
CA ARG A 351 4.27 14.10 11.30
C ARG A 351 4.77 13.80 9.90
N GLY A 352 4.37 14.65 8.95
CA GLY A 352 4.80 14.56 7.57
C GLY A 352 5.48 15.82 7.09
N TRP A 353 6.38 15.68 6.11
CA TRP A 353 7.05 16.77 5.42
C TRP A 353 6.99 16.52 3.92
N ARG A 354 6.73 17.57 3.18
CA ARG A 354 6.90 17.56 1.73
C ARG A 354 7.93 18.62 1.34
N THR A 355 8.94 18.21 0.57
CA THR A 355 9.94 19.11 0.00
C THR A 355 9.80 19.07 -1.52
N ASP A 356 9.68 20.25 -2.13
CA ASP A 356 9.60 20.39 -3.59
C ASP A 356 11.01 20.54 -4.20
N PHE A 357 11.11 20.46 -5.53
CA PHE A 357 12.40 20.64 -6.20
C PHE A 357 12.99 22.05 -5.97
N SER A 358 12.16 23.04 -5.69
CA SER A 358 12.58 24.39 -5.29
C SER A 358 13.22 24.47 -3.89
N SER A 359 13.27 23.35 -3.17
CA SER A 359 13.69 23.22 -1.77
C SER A 359 12.71 23.81 -0.74
N ALA A 360 11.52 24.27 -1.16
CA ALA A 360 10.47 24.66 -0.25
C ALA A 360 9.95 23.43 0.50
N THR A 361 9.85 23.52 1.83
CA THR A 361 9.38 22.43 2.68
C THR A 361 8.11 22.84 3.42
N ARG A 362 7.16 21.92 3.45
CA ARG A 362 5.89 22.00 4.17
C ARG A 362 5.77 20.84 5.14
N HIS A 363 5.06 21.05 6.22
CA HIS A 363 4.81 19.98 7.20
C HIS A 363 3.36 19.95 7.63
N ALA A 364 2.95 18.82 8.20
CA ALA A 364 1.65 18.63 8.81
C ALA A 364 1.77 17.65 9.97
N ASN A 365 0.94 17.85 10.98
CA ASN A 365 0.87 16.97 12.16
C ASN A 365 -0.55 16.48 12.34
N ARG A 366 -0.67 15.24 12.83
CA ARG A 366 -1.97 14.62 13.10
C ARG A 366 -1.91 13.76 14.36
N LEU A 367 -2.95 13.88 15.17
CA LEU A 367 -3.25 12.91 16.22
C LEU A 367 -4.39 12.03 15.73
N ASN A 368 -4.18 10.72 15.73
CA ASN A 368 -5.19 9.72 15.42
C ASN A 368 -5.62 8.98 16.68
N MET A 369 -6.92 8.69 16.77
CA MET A 369 -7.50 7.79 17.76
C MET A 369 -8.29 6.71 17.05
N LEU A 370 -8.28 5.50 17.61
CA LEU A 370 -8.91 4.32 17.03
C LEU A 370 -9.78 3.61 18.08
N VAL A 371 -10.97 3.22 17.66
CA VAL A 371 -11.77 2.19 18.31
C VAL A 371 -12.22 1.21 17.23
N GLN A 372 -11.83 -0.06 17.36
CA GLN A 372 -12.17 -1.09 16.40
C GLN A 372 -12.80 -2.29 17.08
N TYR A 373 -13.99 -2.67 16.65
CA TYR A 373 -14.68 -3.86 17.10
C TYR A 373 -14.76 -4.88 15.95
N SER A 374 -14.23 -6.08 16.19
CA SER A 374 -14.21 -7.18 15.21
C SER A 374 -15.26 -8.24 15.55
N PHE A 375 -15.92 -8.76 14.52
CA PHE A 375 -16.98 -9.77 14.65
C PHE A 375 -16.81 -10.92 13.66
#